data_c1f29dcce00b17dbccb62bce6b118230
#
_entry.id   c1f29dcce00b17dbccb62bce6b118230
#
_cell.length_a   1.000
_cell.length_b   1.000
_cell.length_c   1.000
_cell.angle_alpha   90.00
_cell.angle_beta   90.00
_cell.angle_gamma   90.00
#
_symmetry.space_group_name_H-M   'P 1'
#
loop_
_entity.id
_entity.type
_entity.pdbx_description
1 polymer ?
#
loop_
_entity_poly.entity_id
_entity_poly.type
_entity_poly.pdbx_seq_one_letter_code
_entity_poly.pdbx_strand_id
1 'polypeptide(L)'
;MKAILLAGMLAMSTSLMAQNVINLPKPDMKAQSMTVIEALNTRHSVREYAKTPLTDQELSNLCWAACGVSRDNEHRTSPTAMNKKEIRLFVFTEKGVYEYEPVSNKLTPKAKGDHRALMAGGKSGFKQEFAQEAPVSLLMVIDFEKFGQQSEQAIRMGCVDAGNVSENINLYCQSVGLATVPRATHDTEGIRTLLKLTDKQLPIMNNPVGWPKK
;
A
#
# COMPACT_ATOMS: atom_id res chain seq x y z
N MET A 1 -44.44 -47.47 20.98
CA MET A 1 -44.48 -46.33 20.10
C MET A 1 -43.29 -45.42 20.46
N LYS A 2 -42.21 -45.45 19.67
CA LYS A 2 -41.02 -44.64 19.90
C LYS A 2 -41.05 -43.47 18.90
N ALA A 3 -41.20 -42.24 19.39
CA ALA A 3 -41.13 -41.03 18.59
C ALA A 3 -39.64 -40.67 18.34
N ILE A 4 -39.26 -40.62 17.07
CA ILE A 4 -37.92 -40.18 16.63
C ILE A 4 -38.06 -38.68 16.36
N LEU A 5 -37.40 -37.86 17.21
CA LEU A 5 -37.22 -36.41 16.94
C LEU A 5 -36.07 -36.26 15.95
N LEU A 6 -36.40 -35.80 14.75
CA LEU A 6 -35.43 -35.41 13.73
C LEU A 6 -35.08 -33.95 13.95
N ALA A 7 -33.91 -33.69 14.55
CA ALA A 7 -33.38 -32.32 14.67
C ALA A 7 -32.71 -31.91 13.36
N GLY A 8 -33.40 -31.04 12.62
CA GLY A 8 -32.84 -30.44 11.41
C GLY A 8 -31.75 -29.41 11.77
N MET A 9 -30.48 -29.73 11.51
CA MET A 9 -29.38 -28.79 11.53
C MET A 9 -29.46 -27.92 10.27
N LEU A 10 -29.94 -26.68 10.42
CA LEU A 10 -29.88 -25.67 9.37
C LEU A 10 -28.45 -25.16 9.29
N ALA A 11 -27.65 -25.70 8.38
CA ALA A 11 -26.33 -25.19 8.08
C ALA A 11 -26.48 -23.83 7.38
N MET A 12 -26.32 -22.73 8.12
CA MET A 12 -26.12 -21.40 7.54
C MET A 12 -24.77 -21.39 6.84
N SER A 13 -24.77 -21.63 5.54
CA SER A 13 -23.60 -21.36 4.68
C SER A 13 -23.41 -19.85 4.58
N THR A 14 -22.56 -19.27 5.42
CA THR A 14 -22.03 -17.94 5.20
C THR A 14 -21.20 -17.96 3.94
N SER A 15 -21.78 -17.51 2.84
CA SER A 15 -21.06 -17.26 1.60
C SER A 15 -19.99 -16.20 1.88
N LEU A 16 -18.76 -16.65 2.08
CA LEU A 16 -17.60 -15.76 2.16
C LEU A 16 -17.38 -15.22 0.74
N MET A 17 -18.01 -14.07 0.46
CA MET A 17 -17.76 -13.39 -0.82
C MET A 17 -16.28 -13.07 -0.91
N ALA A 18 -15.56 -13.81 -1.74
CA ALA A 18 -14.15 -13.57 -2.01
C ALA A 18 -13.99 -12.15 -2.58
N GLN A 19 -13.06 -11.40 -2.04
CA GLN A 19 -12.71 -10.09 -2.57
C GLN A 19 -12.06 -10.29 -3.95
N ASN A 20 -12.54 -9.58 -4.97
CA ASN A 20 -12.04 -9.75 -6.32
C ASN A 20 -10.72 -8.99 -6.56
N VAL A 21 -9.90 -9.52 -7.48
CA VAL A 21 -8.75 -8.81 -8.04
C VAL A 21 -9.26 -7.56 -8.75
N ILE A 22 -8.62 -6.41 -8.50
CA ILE A 22 -8.92 -5.16 -9.18
C ILE A 22 -7.92 -4.97 -10.31
N ASN A 23 -8.40 -4.99 -11.56
CA ASN A 23 -7.58 -4.64 -12.72
C ASN A 23 -7.56 -3.11 -12.82
N LEU A 24 -6.44 -2.50 -12.52
CA LEU A 24 -6.28 -1.05 -12.64
C LEU A 24 -6.20 -0.65 -14.12
N PRO A 25 -6.73 0.52 -14.51
CA PRO A 25 -6.53 1.04 -15.85
C PRO A 25 -5.03 1.28 -16.11
N LYS A 26 -4.63 1.36 -17.38
CA LYS A 26 -3.24 1.72 -17.71
C LYS A 26 -2.89 3.08 -17.09
N PRO A 27 -1.67 3.24 -16.54
CA PRO A 27 -1.23 4.54 -16.06
C PRO A 27 -1.30 5.60 -17.17
N ASP A 28 -1.84 6.76 -16.85
CA ASP A 28 -1.98 7.85 -17.81
C ASP A 28 -0.71 8.70 -17.84
N MET A 29 0.11 8.50 -18.87
CA MET A 29 1.37 9.24 -19.08
C MET A 29 1.16 10.68 -19.53
N LYS A 30 -0.09 11.09 -19.81
CA LYS A 30 -0.46 12.44 -20.24
C LYS A 30 -1.25 13.18 -19.17
N ALA A 31 -1.42 12.60 -17.99
CA ALA A 31 -2.09 13.25 -16.87
C ALA A 31 -1.43 14.60 -16.60
N GLN A 32 -2.26 15.63 -16.44
CA GLN A 32 -1.78 16.97 -16.11
C GLN A 32 -1.07 16.96 -14.77
N SER A 33 0.17 17.42 -14.73
CA SER A 33 1.00 17.44 -13.54
C SER A 33 1.99 18.62 -13.58
N MET A 34 2.49 19.00 -12.41
CA MET A 34 3.63 19.92 -12.31
C MET A 34 4.88 19.28 -12.90
N THR A 35 5.84 20.11 -13.30
CA THR A 35 7.19 19.62 -13.60
C THR A 35 7.86 19.05 -12.34
N VAL A 36 8.87 18.22 -12.52
CA VAL A 36 9.67 17.69 -11.39
C VAL A 36 10.28 18.81 -10.56
N ILE A 37 10.75 19.89 -11.19
CA ILE A 37 11.35 21.05 -10.49
C ILE A 37 10.30 21.76 -9.62
N GLU A 38 9.11 21.98 -10.14
CA GLU A 38 8.01 22.60 -9.39
C GLU A 38 7.58 21.69 -8.22
N ALA A 39 7.46 20.38 -8.46
CA ALA A 39 7.13 19.43 -7.40
C ALA A 39 8.18 19.42 -6.29
N LEU A 40 9.47 19.40 -6.62
CA LEU A 40 10.57 19.50 -5.66
C LEU A 40 10.52 20.80 -4.85
N ASN A 41 10.27 21.93 -5.53
CA ASN A 41 10.21 23.25 -4.90
C ASN A 41 9.03 23.44 -3.95
N THR A 42 7.92 22.73 -4.20
CA THR A 42 6.65 22.95 -3.47
C THR A 42 6.28 21.79 -2.54
N ARG A 43 6.93 20.60 -2.67
CA ARG A 43 6.64 19.42 -1.88
C ARG A 43 6.73 19.72 -0.37
N HIS A 44 5.68 19.41 0.34
CA HIS A 44 5.63 19.46 1.80
C HIS A 44 4.76 18.32 2.36
N SER A 45 4.92 18.04 3.65
CA SER A 45 4.13 17.02 4.34
C SER A 45 2.73 17.55 4.66
N VAL A 46 1.70 16.89 4.15
CA VAL A 46 0.29 17.20 4.42
C VAL A 46 -0.33 16.05 5.22
N ARG A 47 -1.05 16.38 6.29
CA ARG A 47 -1.60 15.42 7.27
C ARG A 47 -3.11 15.54 7.45
N GLU A 48 -3.77 16.31 6.62
CA GLU A 48 -5.21 16.48 6.62
C GLU A 48 -5.78 16.09 5.27
N TYR A 49 -6.74 15.17 5.28
CA TYR A 49 -7.28 14.54 4.08
C TYR A 49 -8.78 14.78 3.97
N ALA A 50 -9.25 15.06 2.75
CA ALA A 50 -10.65 14.98 2.42
C ALA A 50 -11.08 13.50 2.41
N LYS A 51 -12.36 13.24 2.70
CA LYS A 51 -12.93 11.89 2.65
C LYS A 51 -13.19 11.38 1.22
N THR A 52 -12.93 12.20 0.22
CA THR A 52 -13.13 11.84 -1.19
C THR A 52 -12.18 10.70 -1.57
N PRO A 53 -12.69 9.55 -2.02
CA PRO A 53 -11.86 8.45 -2.46
C PRO A 53 -11.09 8.81 -3.73
N LEU A 54 -9.94 8.15 -3.95
CA LEU A 54 -9.27 8.20 -5.24
C LEU A 54 -10.05 7.36 -6.25
N THR A 55 -10.09 7.83 -7.48
CA THR A 55 -10.59 7.03 -8.62
C THR A 55 -9.61 5.90 -8.95
N ASP A 56 -10.06 4.88 -9.69
CA ASP A 56 -9.21 3.78 -10.13
C ASP A 56 -8.03 4.28 -11.01
N GLN A 57 -8.22 5.37 -11.79
CA GLN A 57 -7.16 5.95 -12.59
C GLN A 57 -6.12 6.66 -11.73
N GLU A 58 -6.53 7.43 -10.73
CA GLU A 58 -5.62 8.07 -9.76
C GLU A 58 -4.84 7.03 -8.97
N LEU A 59 -5.51 5.97 -8.53
CA LEU A 59 -4.88 4.86 -7.81
C LEU A 59 -3.88 4.12 -8.70
N SER A 60 -4.21 3.89 -9.97
CA SER A 60 -3.31 3.29 -10.96
C SER A 60 -2.05 4.13 -11.15
N ASN A 61 -2.22 5.43 -11.40
CA ASN A 61 -1.12 6.36 -11.60
C ASN A 61 -0.22 6.43 -10.35
N LEU A 62 -0.83 6.47 -9.16
CA LEU A 62 -0.13 6.50 -7.87
C LEU A 62 0.71 5.23 -7.64
N CYS A 63 0.12 4.04 -7.83
CA CYS A 63 0.82 2.77 -7.67
C CYS A 63 1.95 2.63 -8.70
N TRP A 64 1.69 3.04 -9.95
CA TRP A 64 2.71 3.05 -10.98
C TRP A 64 3.85 4.01 -10.66
N ALA A 65 3.56 5.22 -10.23
CA ALA A 65 4.59 6.18 -9.82
C ALA A 65 5.46 5.62 -8.70
N ALA A 66 4.87 4.95 -7.72
CA ALA A 66 5.57 4.35 -6.59
C ALA A 66 6.61 3.31 -7.03
N CYS A 67 6.19 2.27 -7.74
CA CYS A 67 7.08 1.16 -8.13
C CYS A 67 6.59 0.38 -9.36
N GLY A 68 5.83 1.01 -10.26
CA GLY A 68 5.32 0.38 -11.49
C GLY A 68 6.42 0.02 -12.48
N VAL A 69 6.04 -0.66 -13.56
CA VAL A 69 6.93 -0.96 -14.67
C VAL A 69 7.08 0.27 -15.56
N SER A 70 8.31 0.73 -15.80
CA SER A 70 8.59 1.96 -16.55
C SER A 70 9.07 1.72 -17.98
N ARG A 71 9.91 0.73 -18.21
CA ARG A 71 10.50 0.40 -19.51
C ARG A 71 10.78 -1.09 -19.57
N ASP A 72 10.78 -1.68 -20.74
CA ASP A 72 11.17 -3.06 -21.08
C ASP A 72 10.61 -4.19 -20.17
N ASN A 73 9.52 -3.94 -19.47
CA ASN A 73 8.86 -4.86 -18.53
C ASN A 73 9.74 -5.37 -17.36
N GLU A 74 10.97 -4.89 -17.22
CA GLU A 74 11.91 -5.34 -16.18
C GLU A 74 12.24 -4.25 -15.16
N HIS A 75 12.28 -2.99 -15.60
CA HIS A 75 12.65 -1.88 -14.73
C HIS A 75 11.44 -1.25 -14.04
N ARG A 76 11.67 -0.78 -12.84
CA ARG A 76 10.67 -0.05 -12.04
C ARG A 76 10.84 1.46 -12.20
N THR A 77 9.81 2.20 -11.84
CA THR A 77 9.87 3.67 -11.68
C THR A 77 10.82 4.06 -10.56
N SER A 78 10.90 3.25 -9.49
CA SER A 78 11.87 3.41 -8.42
C SER A 78 13.13 2.57 -8.66
N PRO A 79 14.34 3.05 -8.31
CA PRO A 79 15.52 2.22 -8.29
C PRO A 79 15.40 1.09 -7.25
N THR A 80 16.11 -0.01 -7.46
CA THR A 80 16.15 -1.15 -6.55
C THR A 80 17.54 -1.77 -6.55
N ALA A 81 18.06 -2.04 -5.37
CA ALA A 81 19.41 -2.58 -5.19
C ALA A 81 19.58 -3.89 -5.97
N MET A 82 20.62 -3.97 -6.80
CA MET A 82 20.92 -5.14 -7.64
C MET A 82 19.72 -5.64 -8.47
N ASN A 83 18.78 -4.78 -8.83
CA ASN A 83 17.52 -5.12 -9.53
C ASN A 83 16.70 -6.22 -8.83
N LYS A 84 16.74 -6.28 -7.48
CA LYS A 84 16.07 -7.32 -6.69
C LYS A 84 14.57 -7.16 -6.61
N LYS A 85 14.06 -5.92 -6.74
CA LYS A 85 12.61 -5.64 -6.71
C LYS A 85 11.95 -6.16 -5.43
N GLU A 86 12.64 -6.02 -4.30
CA GLU A 86 12.28 -6.58 -3.01
C GLU A 86 11.18 -5.80 -2.30
N ILE A 87 10.89 -4.57 -2.73
CA ILE A 87 9.82 -3.78 -2.13
C ILE A 87 8.46 -4.24 -2.66
N ARG A 88 7.68 -4.81 -1.76
CA ARG A 88 6.26 -5.13 -1.97
C ARG A 88 5.42 -3.95 -1.53
N LEU A 89 4.50 -3.51 -2.38
CA LEU A 89 3.61 -2.38 -2.12
C LEU A 89 2.21 -2.90 -1.76
N PHE A 90 1.74 -2.57 -0.56
CA PHE A 90 0.38 -2.88 -0.12
C PHE A 90 -0.47 -1.61 -0.08
N VAL A 91 -1.69 -1.72 -0.57
CA VAL A 91 -2.66 -0.64 -0.68
C VAL A 91 -3.78 -0.89 0.32
N PHE A 92 -3.87 -0.05 1.33
CA PHE A 92 -4.92 -0.06 2.35
C PHE A 92 -5.99 0.94 1.96
N THR A 93 -7.24 0.47 1.89
CA THR A 93 -8.43 1.27 1.60
C THR A 93 -9.54 0.94 2.59
N GLU A 94 -10.63 1.70 2.58
CA GLU A 94 -11.83 1.39 3.37
C GLU A 94 -12.42 0.00 3.03
N LYS A 95 -12.28 -0.46 1.77
CA LYS A 95 -12.85 -1.73 1.30
C LYS A 95 -11.97 -2.94 1.61
N GLY A 96 -10.68 -2.75 1.78
CA GLY A 96 -9.74 -3.84 2.01
C GLY A 96 -8.29 -3.47 1.83
N VAL A 97 -7.45 -4.49 1.99
CA VAL A 97 -6.02 -4.42 1.77
C VAL A 97 -5.66 -5.27 0.57
N TYR A 98 -4.84 -4.71 -0.30
CA TYR A 98 -4.43 -5.31 -1.56
C TYR A 98 -2.91 -5.25 -1.69
N GLU A 99 -2.33 -6.20 -2.41
CA GLU A 99 -0.95 -6.11 -2.88
C GLU A 99 -0.95 -5.64 -4.33
N TYR A 100 -0.14 -4.64 -4.63
CA TYR A 100 0.05 -4.15 -5.99
C TYR A 100 1.01 -5.05 -6.75
N GLU A 101 0.60 -5.49 -7.92
CA GLU A 101 1.38 -6.29 -8.86
C GLU A 101 1.84 -5.41 -10.04
N PRO A 102 3.08 -4.92 -10.04
CA PRO A 102 3.54 -3.93 -11.02
C PRO A 102 3.50 -4.38 -12.47
N VAL A 103 3.77 -5.67 -12.75
CA VAL A 103 3.83 -6.19 -14.13
C VAL A 103 2.44 -6.25 -14.76
N SER A 104 1.45 -6.68 -14.00
CA SER A 104 0.07 -6.81 -14.47
C SER A 104 -0.79 -5.58 -14.20
N ASN A 105 -0.26 -4.61 -13.48
CA ASN A 105 -0.97 -3.41 -12.99
C ASN A 105 -2.29 -3.76 -12.30
N LYS A 106 -2.22 -4.64 -11.30
CA LYS A 106 -3.38 -5.18 -10.58
C LYS A 106 -3.22 -5.01 -9.07
N LEU A 107 -4.36 -5.02 -8.39
CA LEU A 107 -4.44 -5.11 -6.95
C LEU A 107 -5.00 -6.48 -6.56
N THR A 108 -4.16 -7.33 -5.99
CA THR A 108 -4.53 -8.66 -5.50
C THR A 108 -4.99 -8.57 -4.05
N PRO A 109 -6.21 -9.00 -3.71
CA PRO A 109 -6.76 -8.87 -2.36
C PRO A 109 -5.97 -9.70 -1.34
N LYS A 110 -5.75 -9.12 -0.16
CA LYS A 110 -5.09 -9.76 1.01
C LYS A 110 -6.00 -9.82 2.22
N ALA A 111 -6.79 -8.78 2.48
CA ALA A 111 -7.73 -8.74 3.58
C ALA A 111 -8.95 -7.89 3.22
N LYS A 112 -10.14 -8.31 3.65
CA LYS A 112 -11.40 -7.58 3.48
C LYS A 112 -11.64 -6.63 4.65
N GLY A 113 -12.23 -5.48 4.39
CA GLY A 113 -12.61 -4.49 5.41
C GLY A 113 -11.56 -3.42 5.64
N ASP A 114 -11.91 -2.44 6.45
CA ASP A 114 -11.04 -1.29 6.73
C ASP A 114 -10.00 -1.63 7.81
N HIS A 115 -8.74 -1.63 7.42
CA HIS A 115 -7.60 -1.87 8.28
C HIS A 115 -6.63 -0.67 8.33
N ARG A 116 -7.06 0.53 7.86
CA ARG A 116 -6.22 1.73 7.84
C ARG A 116 -5.79 2.18 9.24
N ALA A 117 -6.54 1.80 10.29
CA ALA A 117 -6.15 2.05 11.67
C ALA A 117 -4.76 1.49 12.04
N LEU A 118 -4.30 0.43 11.37
CA LEU A 118 -2.95 -0.11 11.55
C LEU A 118 -1.85 0.87 11.12
N MET A 119 -2.18 1.85 10.29
CA MET A 119 -1.24 2.90 9.88
C MET A 119 -1.07 3.98 10.95
N ALA A 120 -1.98 4.11 11.90
CA ALA A 120 -1.88 5.10 12.97
C ALA A 120 -0.76 4.80 13.98
N GLY A 121 -0.39 3.54 14.16
CA GLY A 121 0.62 3.05 15.10
C GLY A 121 0.14 1.86 15.93
N GLY A 122 1.05 1.22 16.64
CA GLY A 122 0.76 0.05 17.46
C GLY A 122 0.05 0.37 18.78
N LYS A 123 -0.34 -0.68 19.52
CA LYS A 123 -1.11 -0.57 20.76
C LYS A 123 -0.37 0.16 21.88
N SER A 124 0.95 0.04 21.94
CA SER A 124 1.80 0.55 23.03
C SER A 124 2.72 1.71 22.65
N GLY A 125 2.54 2.28 21.47
CA GLY A 125 3.45 3.29 20.93
C GLY A 125 2.80 4.65 20.67
N PHE A 126 3.61 5.57 20.17
CA PHE A 126 3.16 6.85 19.65
C PHE A 126 2.21 6.66 18.49
N LYS A 127 1.03 7.26 18.55
CA LYS A 127 0.01 7.19 17.52
C LYS A 127 -0.08 8.49 16.72
N GLN A 128 -0.34 8.34 15.44
CA GLN A 128 -0.60 9.45 14.52
C GLN A 128 -1.96 9.20 13.83
N GLU A 129 -3.04 9.55 14.52
CA GLU A 129 -4.42 9.24 14.14
C GLU A 129 -4.79 9.69 12.72
N PHE A 130 -4.24 10.82 12.25
CA PHE A 130 -4.49 11.32 10.90
C PHE A 130 -4.19 10.30 9.79
N ALA A 131 -3.31 9.32 10.05
CA ALA A 131 -2.92 8.35 9.02
C ALA A 131 -4.02 7.35 8.66
N GLN A 132 -4.97 7.10 9.57
CA GLN A 132 -6.13 6.26 9.29
C GLN A 132 -7.25 7.01 8.55
N GLU A 133 -7.21 8.35 8.54
CA GLU A 133 -8.22 9.19 7.88
C GLU A 133 -8.01 9.31 6.38
N ALA A 134 -6.79 9.08 5.91
CA ALA A 134 -6.49 9.09 4.47
C ALA A 134 -7.29 8.01 3.74
N PRO A 135 -7.91 8.31 2.58
CA PRO A 135 -8.69 7.33 1.82
C PRO A 135 -7.87 6.13 1.36
N VAL A 136 -6.55 6.31 1.18
CA VAL A 136 -5.60 5.28 0.80
C VAL A 136 -4.35 5.40 1.67
N SER A 137 -3.74 4.26 2.04
CA SER A 137 -2.38 4.23 2.58
C SER A 137 -1.55 3.20 1.82
N LEU A 138 -0.37 3.62 1.37
CA LEU A 138 0.60 2.77 0.71
C LEU A 138 1.64 2.31 1.72
N LEU A 139 1.73 1.00 1.96
CA LEU A 139 2.70 0.39 2.87
C LEU A 139 3.78 -0.33 2.06
N MET A 140 5.04 -0.04 2.35
CA MET A 140 6.20 -0.70 1.79
C MET A 140 6.69 -1.80 2.74
N VAL A 141 6.83 -3.01 2.20
CA VAL A 141 7.32 -4.19 2.90
C VAL A 141 8.55 -4.71 2.17
N ILE A 142 9.67 -4.86 2.89
CA ILE A 142 10.89 -5.47 2.35
C ILE A 142 10.70 -6.99 2.34
N ASP A 143 10.97 -7.63 1.21
CA ASP A 143 11.00 -9.08 1.08
C ASP A 143 12.45 -9.57 0.95
N PHE A 144 13.02 -10.06 2.07
CA PHE A 144 14.40 -10.52 2.13
C PHE A 144 14.66 -11.81 1.35
N GLU A 145 13.62 -12.53 0.93
CA GLU A 145 13.79 -13.69 0.04
C GLU A 145 14.43 -13.28 -1.30
N LYS A 146 14.17 -12.05 -1.75
CA LYS A 146 14.77 -11.48 -2.95
C LYS A 146 16.30 -11.28 -2.82
N PHE A 147 16.79 -11.08 -1.59
CA PHE A 147 18.22 -11.01 -1.30
C PHE A 147 18.85 -12.39 -0.98
N GLY A 148 18.03 -13.44 -0.83
CA GLY A 148 18.43 -14.77 -0.41
C GLY A 148 18.60 -14.94 1.11
N GLN A 149 18.83 -13.85 1.83
CA GLN A 149 18.98 -13.83 3.30
C GLN A 149 18.60 -12.47 3.88
N GLN A 150 18.24 -12.46 5.15
CA GLN A 150 18.13 -11.25 5.93
C GLN A 150 19.51 -10.98 6.59
N SER A 151 20.16 -9.93 6.16
CA SER A 151 21.43 -9.45 6.71
C SER A 151 21.32 -7.95 6.99
N GLU A 152 22.24 -7.40 7.77
CA GLU A 152 22.31 -5.95 8.02
C GLU A 152 22.41 -5.15 6.71
N GLN A 153 23.19 -5.68 5.75
CA GLN A 153 23.31 -5.06 4.43
C GLN A 153 21.98 -5.12 3.65
N ALA A 154 21.28 -6.26 3.66
CA ALA A 154 19.97 -6.39 3.00
C ALA A 154 18.91 -5.47 3.63
N ILE A 155 18.90 -5.33 4.96
CA ILE A 155 18.03 -4.40 5.67
C ILE A 155 18.34 -2.97 5.22
N ARG A 156 19.61 -2.57 5.20
CA ARG A 156 20.04 -1.23 4.79
C ARG A 156 19.62 -0.91 3.36
N MET A 157 19.86 -1.83 2.42
CA MET A 157 19.45 -1.68 1.01
C MET A 157 17.94 -1.56 0.89
N GLY A 158 17.18 -2.44 1.53
CA GLY A 158 15.72 -2.39 1.49
C GLY A 158 15.14 -1.10 2.09
N CYS A 159 15.75 -0.54 3.16
CA CYS A 159 15.35 0.75 3.71
C CYS A 159 15.58 1.90 2.73
N VAL A 160 16.72 1.90 2.02
CA VAL A 160 17.02 2.90 0.97
C VAL A 160 16.02 2.79 -0.17
N ASP A 161 15.74 1.57 -0.63
CA ASP A 161 14.82 1.34 -1.74
C ASP A 161 13.36 1.68 -1.37
N ALA A 162 12.94 1.40 -0.14
CA ALA A 162 11.64 1.86 0.37
C ALA A 162 11.57 3.40 0.40
N GLY A 163 12.65 4.09 0.79
CA GLY A 163 12.76 5.54 0.73
C GLY A 163 12.60 6.08 -0.69
N ASN A 164 13.20 5.43 -1.68
CA ASN A 164 13.06 5.79 -3.09
C ASN A 164 11.61 5.64 -3.59
N VAL A 165 10.94 4.54 -3.21
CA VAL A 165 9.50 4.34 -3.50
C VAL A 165 8.67 5.44 -2.85
N SER A 166 8.94 5.75 -1.58
CA SER A 166 8.23 6.78 -0.85
C SER A 166 8.42 8.18 -1.46
N GLU A 167 9.64 8.51 -1.93
CA GLU A 167 9.87 9.80 -2.56
C GLU A 167 9.19 9.92 -3.93
N ASN A 168 9.13 8.84 -4.70
CA ASN A 168 8.30 8.80 -5.91
C ASN A 168 6.83 9.11 -5.60
N ILE A 169 6.28 8.53 -4.50
CA ILE A 169 4.92 8.83 -4.03
C ILE A 169 4.80 10.31 -3.67
N ASN A 170 5.76 10.87 -2.91
CA ASN A 170 5.73 12.26 -2.48
C ASN A 170 5.73 13.23 -3.67
N LEU A 171 6.64 13.04 -4.62
CA LEU A 171 6.76 13.92 -5.80
C LEU A 171 5.54 13.77 -6.72
N TYR A 172 5.06 12.54 -6.93
CA TYR A 172 3.85 12.31 -7.71
C TYR A 172 2.64 12.99 -7.07
N CYS A 173 2.39 12.76 -5.78
CA CYS A 173 1.28 13.38 -5.07
C CYS A 173 1.33 14.91 -5.18
N GLN A 174 2.50 15.52 -4.92
CA GLN A 174 2.67 16.96 -5.06
C GLN A 174 2.36 17.43 -6.48
N SER A 175 2.83 16.69 -7.49
CA SER A 175 2.68 17.09 -8.89
C SER A 175 1.23 17.10 -9.38
N VAL A 176 0.35 16.30 -8.76
CA VAL A 176 -1.07 16.20 -9.12
C VAL A 176 -2.02 16.79 -8.08
N GLY A 177 -1.50 17.45 -7.04
CA GLY A 177 -2.28 18.10 -5.99
C GLY A 177 -2.85 17.15 -4.93
N LEU A 178 -2.33 15.94 -4.80
CA LEU A 178 -2.66 15.03 -3.69
C LEU A 178 -1.83 15.34 -2.45
N ALA A 179 -2.41 15.08 -1.29
CA ALA A 179 -1.77 15.19 0.02
C ALA A 179 -1.10 13.87 0.39
N THR A 180 0.11 13.94 0.95
CA THR A 180 0.81 12.78 1.52
C THR A 180 1.86 13.21 2.53
N VAL A 181 2.35 12.23 3.32
CA VAL A 181 3.50 12.36 4.20
C VAL A 181 4.20 11.00 4.35
N PRO A 182 5.54 10.92 4.20
CA PRO A 182 6.29 9.70 4.44
C PRO A 182 6.37 9.41 5.94
N ARG A 183 6.17 8.13 6.34
CA ARG A 183 6.12 7.74 7.75
C ARG A 183 6.69 6.35 7.97
N ALA A 184 7.37 6.15 9.11
CA ALA A 184 7.78 4.84 9.61
C ALA A 184 6.87 4.31 10.74
N THR A 185 5.91 5.11 11.22
CA THR A 185 4.98 4.70 12.29
C THR A 185 3.84 3.86 11.72
N HIS A 186 3.66 2.65 12.23
CA HIS A 186 2.57 1.73 11.95
C HIS A 186 2.50 0.63 13.02
N ASP A 187 1.42 -0.14 13.06
CA ASP A 187 1.31 -1.33 13.91
C ASP A 187 1.96 -2.53 13.20
N THR A 188 3.24 -2.73 13.43
CA THR A 188 4.03 -3.80 12.81
C THR A 188 3.44 -5.19 13.07
N GLU A 189 3.05 -5.50 14.31
CA GLU A 189 2.52 -6.81 14.68
C GLU A 189 1.11 -7.05 14.10
N GLY A 190 0.26 -6.02 14.14
CA GLY A 190 -1.06 -6.08 13.51
C GLY A 190 -0.97 -6.30 12.00
N ILE A 191 -0.03 -5.62 11.33
CA ILE A 191 0.22 -5.78 9.89
C ILE A 191 0.77 -7.18 9.58
N ARG A 192 1.76 -7.68 10.33
CA ARG A 192 2.33 -9.02 10.16
C ARG A 192 1.24 -10.09 10.25
N THR A 193 0.38 -9.98 11.26
CA THR A 193 -0.75 -10.89 11.46
C THR A 193 -1.75 -10.83 10.32
N LEU A 194 -2.18 -9.60 9.94
CA LEU A 194 -3.17 -9.38 8.89
C LEU A 194 -2.72 -9.92 7.54
N LEU A 195 -1.49 -9.60 7.15
CA LEU A 195 -0.92 -9.96 5.85
C LEU A 195 -0.24 -11.33 5.84
N LYS A 196 -0.20 -12.03 6.99
CA LYS A 196 0.49 -13.32 7.17
C LYS A 196 1.96 -13.25 6.72
N LEU A 197 2.64 -12.17 7.10
CA LEU A 197 4.03 -11.96 6.74
C LEU A 197 4.94 -12.95 7.47
N THR A 198 5.92 -13.49 6.74
CA THR A 198 6.96 -14.34 7.31
C THR A 198 8.03 -13.50 8.01
N ASP A 199 8.95 -14.17 8.73
CA ASP A 199 10.09 -13.47 9.37
C ASP A 199 11.06 -12.84 8.36
N LYS A 200 10.97 -13.26 7.09
CA LYS A 200 11.74 -12.67 5.99
C LYS A 200 11.08 -11.44 5.36
N GLN A 201 9.99 -10.95 5.92
CA GLN A 201 9.23 -9.81 5.38
C GLN A 201 9.05 -8.76 6.47
N LEU A 202 9.52 -7.52 6.18
CA LEU A 202 9.56 -6.43 7.14
C LEU A 202 8.75 -5.23 6.64
N PRO A 203 7.61 -4.88 7.28
CA PRO A 203 6.98 -3.58 7.08
C PRO A 203 7.92 -2.47 7.52
N ILE A 204 8.18 -1.48 6.67
CA ILE A 204 9.21 -0.47 6.96
C ILE A 204 8.71 0.97 6.98
N MET A 205 7.87 1.35 6.01
CA MET A 205 7.32 2.70 5.96
C MET A 205 6.01 2.76 5.19
N ASN A 206 5.27 3.85 5.37
CA ASN A 206 4.00 4.06 4.71
C ASN A 206 3.79 5.52 4.30
N ASN A 207 2.96 5.71 3.29
CA ASN A 207 2.45 6.99 2.83
C ASN A 207 0.92 6.96 2.85
N PRO A 208 0.25 7.63 3.79
CA PRO A 208 -1.17 7.95 3.65
C PRO A 208 -1.34 8.97 2.52
N VAL A 209 -2.33 8.76 1.66
CA VAL A 209 -2.58 9.58 0.47
C VAL A 209 -4.06 9.89 0.34
N GLY A 210 -4.37 11.11 -0.03
CA GLY A 210 -5.72 11.57 -0.33
C GLY A 210 -5.73 12.98 -0.90
N TRP A 211 -6.91 13.49 -1.22
CA TRP A 211 -7.05 14.91 -1.53
C TRP A 211 -6.84 15.74 -0.27
N PRO A 212 -6.18 16.91 -0.34
CA PRO A 212 -6.02 17.77 0.83
C PRO A 212 -7.39 18.27 1.31
N LYS A 213 -7.55 18.37 2.62
CA LYS A 213 -8.71 19.02 3.22
C LYS A 213 -8.61 20.53 2.93
N LYS A 214 -9.69 21.08 2.37
CA LYS A 214 -9.84 22.52 2.14
C LYS A 214 -10.17 23.25 3.41
#